data_c6ebcd1677c034545ccb58184f390426
#
_entry.id   c6ebcd1677c034545ccb58184f390426
#
_cell.length_a   1.000
_cell.length_b   1.000
_cell.length_c   1.000
_cell.angle_alpha   90.00
_cell.angle_beta   90.00
_cell.angle_gamma   90.00
#
_symmetry.space_group_name_H-M   'P 1'
#
loop_
_entity.id
_entity.type
_entity.pdbx_description
1 polymer ?
#
loop_
_entity_poly.entity_id
_entity_poly.type
_entity_poly.pdbx_seq_one_letter_code
_entity_poly.pdbx_strand_id
1 'polypeptide(L)'
;MSNFASNIFKYRSYTPLPFVALMVVFQKATIESMLTGFAVLMLGEFFRLWGVSYAGSETRTTSGVGGTYLVVSGAYAYLRNPLYLGNMLMYLGVGIMSMALFPYLQIIALCFFYWQYTVIIKEEENFLRGKYGQSYIDYCASVPKLIPNFSRYKNPGIEQPLFNLQAGLRSERRTSQAIVLIVLLIIIRYVLS
;
A
#
# COMPACT_ATOMS: atom_id res chain seq x y z
N MET A 1 9.89 11.12 15.56
CA MET A 1 9.15 9.84 15.70
C MET A 1 9.31 9.33 17.13
N SER A 2 8.24 8.83 17.75
CA SER A 2 8.35 8.08 18.99
C SER A 2 9.13 6.78 18.73
N ASN A 3 9.83 6.24 19.75
CA ASN A 3 10.57 4.96 19.64
C ASN A 3 9.66 3.83 19.14
N PHE A 4 8.40 3.85 19.55
CA PHE A 4 7.39 2.87 19.14
C PHE A 4 7.06 2.96 17.64
N ALA A 5 6.77 4.15 17.14
CA ALA A 5 6.45 4.35 15.71
C ALA A 5 7.67 4.06 14.81
N SER A 6 8.88 4.37 15.28
CA SER A 6 10.13 4.04 14.58
C SER A 6 10.30 2.52 14.43
N ASN A 7 10.02 1.75 15.46
CA ASN A 7 10.07 0.28 15.40
C ASN A 7 9.03 -0.29 14.45
N ILE A 8 7.78 0.20 14.49
CA ILE A 8 6.73 -0.22 13.55
C ILE A 8 7.15 0.08 12.11
N PHE A 9 7.69 1.28 11.86
CA PHE A 9 8.17 1.67 10.53
C PHE A 9 9.31 0.76 10.04
N LYS A 10 10.29 0.46 10.91
CA LYS A 10 11.44 -0.40 10.60
C LYS A 10 11.01 -1.82 10.22
N TYR A 11 10.06 -2.40 10.95
CA TYR A 11 9.65 -3.80 10.76
C TYR A 11 8.42 -3.98 9.87
N ARG A 12 7.85 -2.90 9.30
CA ARG A 12 6.62 -2.94 8.49
C ARG A 12 6.62 -3.93 7.33
N SER A 13 7.80 -4.23 6.78
CA SER A 13 7.93 -5.16 5.65
C SER A 13 7.87 -6.64 6.07
N TYR A 14 8.06 -6.94 7.34
CA TYR A 14 8.02 -8.30 7.87
C TYR A 14 6.67 -8.68 8.47
N THR A 15 5.88 -7.70 8.87
CA THR A 15 4.57 -7.92 9.51
C THR A 15 3.57 -8.67 8.64
N PRO A 16 3.60 -8.65 7.29
CA PRO A 16 2.73 -9.48 6.48
C PRO A 16 3.06 -10.97 6.48
N LEU A 17 4.32 -11.33 6.76
CA LEU A 17 4.79 -12.72 6.62
C LEU A 17 3.97 -13.76 7.40
N PRO A 18 3.61 -13.54 8.68
CA PRO A 18 2.76 -14.50 9.40
C PRO A 18 1.38 -14.68 8.75
N PHE A 19 0.75 -13.60 8.28
CA PHE A 19 -0.55 -13.67 7.62
C PHE A 19 -0.45 -14.43 6.30
N VAL A 20 0.56 -14.15 5.47
CA VAL A 20 0.79 -14.84 4.22
C VAL A 20 1.08 -16.33 4.46
N ALA A 21 1.87 -16.67 5.47
CA ALA A 21 2.12 -18.06 5.85
C ALA A 21 0.81 -18.79 6.20
N LEU A 22 -0.05 -18.18 7.01
CA LEU A 22 -1.38 -18.74 7.34
C LEU A 22 -2.26 -18.86 6.08
N MET A 23 -2.23 -17.87 5.18
CA MET A 23 -2.97 -17.89 3.93
C MET A 23 -2.56 -19.06 3.03
N VAL A 24 -1.28 -19.39 2.97
CA VAL A 24 -0.76 -20.52 2.20
C VAL A 24 -1.05 -21.85 2.90
N VAL A 25 -0.84 -21.95 4.22
CA VAL A 25 -0.99 -23.21 4.96
C VAL A 25 -2.45 -23.66 5.05
N PHE A 26 -3.38 -22.76 5.35
CA PHE A 26 -4.79 -23.05 5.58
C PHE A 26 -5.68 -22.75 4.37
N GLN A 27 -5.10 -22.65 3.17
CA GLN A 27 -5.88 -22.33 1.99
C GLN A 27 -6.99 -23.35 1.70
N LYS A 28 -8.12 -22.79 1.21
CA LYS A 28 -9.27 -23.49 0.65
C LYS A 28 -9.69 -22.81 -0.65
N ALA A 29 -8.71 -22.55 -1.52
CA ALA A 29 -8.91 -21.80 -2.74
C ALA A 29 -9.89 -22.49 -3.68
N THR A 30 -10.69 -21.71 -4.39
CA THR A 30 -11.52 -22.12 -5.53
C THR A 30 -11.14 -21.28 -6.75
N ILE A 31 -11.50 -21.70 -7.95
CA ILE A 31 -11.26 -20.91 -9.16
C ILE A 31 -11.89 -19.53 -9.02
N GLU A 32 -13.11 -19.43 -8.51
CA GLU A 32 -13.82 -18.17 -8.33
C GLU A 32 -13.10 -17.26 -7.33
N SER A 33 -12.65 -17.81 -6.18
CA SER A 33 -11.90 -17.04 -5.19
C SER A 33 -10.55 -16.58 -5.71
N MET A 34 -9.87 -17.40 -6.50
CA MET A 34 -8.60 -17.03 -7.13
C MET A 34 -8.78 -15.89 -8.13
N LEU A 35 -9.80 -15.93 -9.00
CA LEU A 35 -10.08 -14.86 -9.97
C LEU A 35 -10.48 -13.57 -9.27
N THR A 36 -11.42 -13.65 -8.31
CA THR A 36 -11.89 -12.49 -7.57
C THR A 36 -10.76 -11.84 -6.74
N GLY A 37 -10.02 -12.66 -6.01
CA GLY A 37 -8.89 -12.19 -5.20
C GLY A 37 -7.76 -11.62 -6.05
N PHE A 38 -7.49 -12.21 -7.22
CA PHE A 38 -6.51 -11.69 -8.16
C PHE A 38 -6.92 -10.31 -8.71
N ALA A 39 -8.20 -10.10 -9.04
CA ALA A 39 -8.69 -8.79 -9.47
C ALA A 39 -8.49 -7.71 -8.38
N VAL A 40 -8.79 -8.04 -7.11
CA VAL A 40 -8.56 -7.13 -5.97
C VAL A 40 -7.06 -6.85 -5.76
N LEU A 41 -6.21 -7.87 -5.90
CA LEU A 41 -4.76 -7.75 -5.82
C LEU A 41 -4.23 -6.80 -6.90
N MET A 42 -4.66 -6.97 -8.15
CA MET A 42 -4.25 -6.11 -9.27
C MET A 42 -4.71 -4.66 -9.11
N LEU A 43 -5.89 -4.44 -8.51
CA LEU A 43 -6.32 -3.09 -8.14
C LEU A 43 -5.37 -2.47 -7.11
N GLY A 44 -4.91 -3.24 -6.14
CA GLY A 44 -3.91 -2.80 -5.15
C GLY A 44 -2.58 -2.42 -5.81
N GLU A 45 -2.07 -3.27 -6.70
CA GLU A 45 -0.83 -3.01 -7.45
C GLU A 45 -0.97 -1.77 -8.35
N PHE A 46 -2.13 -1.56 -8.96
CA PHE A 46 -2.43 -0.36 -9.74
C PHE A 46 -2.25 0.92 -8.89
N PHE A 47 -2.87 1.00 -7.70
CA PHE A 47 -2.71 2.17 -6.82
C PHE A 47 -1.26 2.38 -6.40
N ARG A 48 -0.52 1.31 -6.14
CA ARG A 48 0.89 1.39 -5.79
C ARG A 48 1.73 1.90 -6.95
N LEU A 49 1.64 1.24 -8.11
CA LEU A 49 2.38 1.60 -9.31
C LEU A 49 2.10 3.05 -9.72
N TRP A 50 0.84 3.45 -9.69
CA TRP A 50 0.45 4.83 -9.98
C TRP A 50 1.07 5.82 -8.98
N GLY A 51 1.04 5.51 -7.69
CA GLY A 51 1.65 6.34 -6.64
C GLY A 51 3.18 6.46 -6.80
N VAL A 52 3.89 5.33 -6.92
CA VAL A 52 5.37 5.36 -7.03
C VAL A 52 5.86 5.94 -8.36
N SER A 53 5.07 5.90 -9.43
CA SER A 53 5.41 6.53 -10.71
C SER A 53 5.44 8.07 -10.63
N TYR A 54 4.79 8.66 -9.64
CA TYR A 54 4.90 10.09 -9.33
C TYR A 54 5.88 10.38 -8.20
N ALA A 55 5.87 9.61 -7.13
CA ALA A 55 6.69 9.87 -5.95
C ALA A 55 8.14 9.35 -6.09
N GLY A 56 8.41 8.46 -7.06
CA GLY A 56 9.76 7.95 -7.32
C GLY A 56 10.35 7.12 -6.19
N SER A 57 11.69 7.12 -6.09
CA SER A 57 12.44 6.36 -5.07
C SER A 57 12.25 6.86 -3.63
N GLU A 58 11.72 8.05 -3.45
CA GLU A 58 11.50 8.65 -2.13
C GLU A 58 10.47 7.90 -1.28
N THR A 59 9.61 7.08 -1.91
CA THR A 59 8.65 6.22 -1.21
C THR A 59 9.27 5.03 -0.47
N ARG A 60 10.57 4.76 -0.69
CA ARG A 60 11.29 3.57 -0.16
C ARG A 60 12.37 3.88 0.86
N THR A 61 12.37 5.06 1.45
CA THR A 61 13.32 5.37 2.51
C THR A 61 13.05 4.48 3.73
N THR A 62 14.07 3.74 4.17
CA THR A 62 14.01 2.89 5.38
C THR A 62 14.51 3.62 6.62
N SER A 63 15.20 4.74 6.44
CA SER A 63 15.86 5.52 7.50
C SER A 63 15.05 6.72 8.01
N GLY A 64 13.83 6.93 7.49
CA GLY A 64 12.98 8.05 7.90
C GLY A 64 12.01 8.49 6.81
N VAL A 65 11.19 9.47 7.10
CA VAL A 65 10.28 10.07 6.11
C VAL A 65 11.12 10.94 5.17
N GLY A 66 11.20 10.54 3.89
CA GLY A 66 11.83 11.32 2.82
C GLY A 66 10.82 12.15 2.05
N GLY A 67 11.26 13.12 1.30
CA GLY A 67 10.38 13.88 0.43
C GLY A 67 11.03 15.18 -0.03
N THR A 68 11.58 15.19 -1.25
CA THR A 68 12.07 16.42 -1.89
C THR A 68 10.89 17.28 -2.33
N TYR A 69 9.79 16.65 -2.73
CA TYR A 69 8.56 17.31 -3.18
C TYR A 69 7.37 16.96 -2.29
N LEU A 70 6.45 17.91 -2.15
CA LEU A 70 5.10 17.63 -1.70
C LEU A 70 4.30 17.09 -2.90
N VAL A 71 4.24 15.78 -3.04
CA VAL A 71 3.54 15.15 -4.16
C VAL A 71 2.03 15.22 -3.94
N VAL A 72 1.32 15.94 -4.82
CA VAL A 72 -0.14 16.13 -4.80
C VAL A 72 -0.78 15.77 -6.15
N SER A 73 0.01 15.18 -7.06
CA SER A 73 -0.42 14.78 -8.41
C SER A 73 -0.64 13.28 -8.54
N GLY A 74 -1.24 12.84 -9.64
CA GLY A 74 -1.53 11.43 -9.88
C GLY A 74 -2.48 10.84 -8.86
N ALA A 75 -2.14 9.68 -8.30
CA ALA A 75 -2.93 9.04 -7.26
C ALA A 75 -3.09 9.92 -6.01
N TYR A 76 -2.07 10.73 -5.71
CA TYR A 76 -2.09 11.66 -4.57
C TYR A 76 -3.10 12.80 -4.71
N ALA A 77 -3.59 13.06 -5.90
CA ALA A 77 -4.68 14.04 -6.08
C ALA A 77 -6.05 13.52 -5.61
N TYR A 78 -6.18 12.23 -5.37
CA TYR A 78 -7.43 11.57 -4.98
C TYR A 78 -7.39 11.00 -3.55
N LEU A 79 -6.22 10.55 -3.08
CA LEU A 79 -5.99 10.09 -1.71
C LEU A 79 -4.54 10.34 -1.31
N ARG A 80 -4.32 10.66 -0.03
CA ARG A 80 -2.99 11.03 0.46
C ARG A 80 -2.01 9.84 0.52
N ASN A 81 -2.51 8.62 0.68
CA ASN A 81 -1.69 7.45 0.94
C ASN A 81 -2.01 6.27 -0.01
N PRO A 82 -1.79 6.43 -1.33
CA PRO A 82 -2.13 5.40 -2.32
C PRO A 82 -1.37 4.08 -2.11
N LEU A 83 -0.13 4.15 -1.61
CA LEU A 83 0.68 2.96 -1.37
C LEU A 83 0.13 2.10 -0.23
N TYR A 84 -0.38 2.72 0.84
CA TYR A 84 -0.95 1.99 1.97
C TYR A 84 -2.30 1.38 1.61
N LEU A 85 -3.15 2.10 0.86
CA LEU A 85 -4.37 1.53 0.31
C LEU A 85 -4.04 0.34 -0.61
N GLY A 86 -3.06 0.51 -1.51
CA GLY A 86 -2.62 -0.54 -2.40
C GLY A 86 -2.14 -1.79 -1.65
N ASN A 87 -1.33 -1.63 -0.60
CA ASN A 87 -0.91 -2.75 0.25
C ASN A 87 -2.10 -3.49 0.88
N MET A 88 -3.06 -2.75 1.44
CA MET A 88 -4.24 -3.35 2.07
C MET A 88 -5.07 -4.14 1.06
N LEU A 89 -5.27 -3.60 -0.15
CA LEU A 89 -5.97 -4.30 -1.23
C LEU A 89 -5.21 -5.56 -1.68
N MET A 90 -3.88 -5.50 -1.78
CA MET A 90 -3.06 -6.65 -2.15
C MET A 90 -3.16 -7.77 -1.11
N TYR A 91 -3.08 -7.45 0.19
CA TYR A 91 -3.24 -8.46 1.25
C TYR A 91 -4.67 -9.02 1.28
N LEU A 92 -5.68 -8.17 1.08
CA LEU A 92 -7.06 -8.63 0.93
C LEU A 92 -7.22 -9.55 -0.28
N GLY A 93 -6.63 -9.18 -1.42
CA GLY A 93 -6.66 -9.97 -2.65
C GLY A 93 -6.05 -11.36 -2.45
N VAL A 94 -4.85 -11.45 -1.86
CA VAL A 94 -4.22 -12.74 -1.50
C VAL A 94 -5.08 -13.53 -0.52
N GLY A 95 -5.66 -12.85 0.48
CA GLY A 95 -6.55 -13.46 1.45
C GLY A 95 -7.82 -14.06 0.83
N ILE A 96 -8.42 -13.36 -0.15
CA ILE A 96 -9.58 -13.86 -0.91
C ILE A 96 -9.14 -15.01 -1.82
N MET A 97 -8.00 -14.90 -2.53
CA MET A 97 -7.48 -15.99 -3.36
C MET A 97 -7.35 -17.28 -2.58
N SER A 98 -6.78 -17.21 -1.37
CA SER A 98 -6.50 -18.38 -0.55
C SER A 98 -7.73 -18.94 0.17
N MET A 99 -8.76 -18.13 0.46
CA MET A 99 -9.91 -18.46 1.32
C MET A 99 -9.51 -19.05 2.68
N ALA A 100 -8.27 -18.83 3.10
CA ALA A 100 -7.75 -19.36 4.36
C ALA A 100 -8.48 -18.74 5.55
N LEU A 101 -9.08 -19.57 6.40
CA LEU A 101 -9.80 -19.16 7.61
C LEU A 101 -10.81 -18.03 7.35
N PHE A 102 -11.38 -18.00 6.13
CA PHE A 102 -12.28 -16.93 5.70
C PHE A 102 -13.57 -16.90 6.55
N PRO A 103 -14.09 -15.71 6.93
CA PRO A 103 -13.55 -14.36 6.64
C PRO A 103 -12.63 -13.82 7.76
N TYR A 104 -12.38 -14.59 8.81
CA TYR A 104 -11.75 -14.10 10.05
C TYR A 104 -10.31 -13.64 9.85
N LEU A 105 -9.49 -14.41 9.11
CA LEU A 105 -8.10 -14.06 8.89
C LEU A 105 -7.98 -12.74 8.10
N GLN A 106 -8.84 -12.53 7.09
CA GLN A 106 -8.87 -11.32 6.28
C GLN A 106 -9.26 -10.10 7.09
N ILE A 107 -10.28 -10.23 7.96
CA ILE A 107 -10.73 -9.14 8.85
C ILE A 107 -9.62 -8.78 9.84
N ILE A 108 -9.02 -9.77 10.50
CA ILE A 108 -7.93 -9.54 11.47
C ILE A 108 -6.72 -8.89 10.77
N ALA A 109 -6.33 -9.38 9.59
CA ALA A 109 -5.22 -8.82 8.83
C ALA A 109 -5.50 -7.36 8.42
N LEU A 110 -6.70 -7.06 7.90
CA LEU A 110 -7.08 -5.68 7.53
C LEU A 110 -7.11 -4.75 8.74
N CYS A 111 -7.66 -5.17 9.88
CA CYS A 111 -7.65 -4.38 11.12
C CYS A 111 -6.22 -4.11 11.59
N PHE A 112 -5.36 -5.14 11.56
CA PHE A 112 -3.95 -5.01 11.94
C PHE A 112 -3.21 -4.03 11.01
N PHE A 113 -3.32 -4.17 9.69
CA PHE A 113 -2.64 -3.27 8.74
C PHE A 113 -3.21 -1.86 8.78
N TYR A 114 -4.53 -1.69 8.95
CA TYR A 114 -5.14 -0.38 9.13
C TYR A 114 -4.57 0.33 10.37
N TRP A 115 -4.47 -0.37 11.50
CA TRP A 115 -3.84 0.16 12.71
C TRP A 115 -2.37 0.51 12.46
N GLN A 116 -1.59 -0.43 11.92
CA GLN A 116 -0.16 -0.23 11.63
C GLN A 116 0.05 0.99 10.71
N TYR A 117 -0.68 1.08 9.61
CA TYR A 117 -0.55 2.19 8.68
C TYR A 117 -1.04 3.51 9.27
N THR A 118 -2.06 3.50 10.13
CA THR A 118 -2.49 4.72 10.82
C THR A 118 -1.39 5.31 11.70
N VAL A 119 -0.62 4.45 12.39
CA VAL A 119 0.54 4.89 13.20
C VAL A 119 1.63 5.47 12.31
N ILE A 120 1.98 4.78 11.21
CA ILE A 120 3.02 5.24 10.28
C ILE A 120 2.62 6.55 9.61
N ILE A 121 1.41 6.62 9.06
CA ILE A 121 0.88 7.81 8.37
C ILE A 121 0.89 9.03 9.30
N LYS A 122 0.53 8.85 10.58
CA LYS A 122 0.54 9.96 11.55
C LYS A 122 1.93 10.60 11.67
N GLU A 123 2.98 9.79 11.70
CA GLU A 123 4.37 10.31 11.76
C GLU A 123 4.80 10.96 10.44
N GLU A 124 4.43 10.36 9.31
CA GLU A 124 4.69 10.92 7.98
C GLU A 124 3.97 12.27 7.80
N GLU A 125 2.70 12.36 8.20
CA GLU A 125 1.92 13.60 8.13
C GLU A 125 2.50 14.67 9.06
N ASN A 126 2.99 14.33 10.26
CA ASN A 126 3.64 15.28 11.17
C ASN A 126 4.93 15.83 10.55
N PHE A 127 5.73 15.00 9.93
CA PHE A 127 6.94 15.43 9.22
C PHE A 127 6.59 16.37 8.04
N LEU A 128 5.59 16.00 7.22
CA LEU A 128 5.19 16.79 6.06
C LEU A 128 4.57 18.14 6.49
N ARG A 129 3.81 18.19 7.58
CA ARG A 129 3.31 19.44 8.17
C ARG A 129 4.44 20.36 8.63
N GLY A 130 5.46 19.81 9.28
CA GLY A 130 6.65 20.57 9.70
C GLY A 130 7.43 21.13 8.51
N LYS A 131 7.54 20.35 7.42
CA LYS A 131 8.34 20.70 6.25
C LYS A 131 7.62 21.67 5.29
N TYR A 132 6.32 21.45 5.03
CA TYR A 132 5.57 22.17 3.99
C TYR A 132 4.52 23.14 4.56
N GLY A 133 4.33 23.18 5.87
CA GLY A 133 3.48 24.14 6.57
C GLY A 133 2.05 24.19 6.03
N GLN A 134 1.59 25.41 5.69
CA GLN A 134 0.22 25.67 5.26
C GLN A 134 -0.16 24.90 3.99
N SER A 135 0.74 24.77 3.02
CA SER A 135 0.48 24.03 1.78
C SER A 135 0.07 22.58 2.03
N TYR A 136 0.68 21.93 3.04
CA TYR A 136 0.29 20.58 3.41
C TYR A 136 -1.04 20.53 4.19
N ILE A 137 -1.32 21.52 5.02
CA ILE A 137 -2.58 21.63 5.76
C ILE A 137 -3.75 21.77 4.78
N ASP A 138 -3.65 22.66 3.78
CA ASP A 138 -4.67 22.87 2.76
C ASP A 138 -4.90 21.63 1.90
N TYR A 139 -3.83 20.92 1.56
CA TYR A 139 -3.90 19.64 0.89
C TYR A 139 -4.65 18.59 1.74
N CYS A 140 -4.36 18.50 3.04
CA CYS A 140 -5.04 17.58 3.96
C CYS A 140 -6.53 17.86 4.11
N ALA A 141 -6.93 19.14 4.04
CA ALA A 141 -8.33 19.54 4.11
C ALA A 141 -9.14 19.11 2.88
N SER A 142 -8.46 18.97 1.73
CA SER A 142 -9.11 18.69 0.44
C SER A 142 -9.03 17.20 0.02
N VAL A 143 -8.00 16.46 0.47
CA VAL A 143 -7.72 15.10 0.03
C VAL A 143 -7.81 14.14 1.22
N PRO A 144 -8.65 13.09 1.14
CA PRO A 144 -8.81 12.13 2.23
C PRO A 144 -7.57 11.24 2.41
N LYS A 145 -7.47 10.61 3.59
CA LYS A 145 -6.30 9.84 4.01
C LYS A 145 -6.11 8.53 3.23
N LEU A 146 -7.13 7.68 3.15
CA LEU A 146 -7.06 6.32 2.62
C LEU A 146 -8.18 5.99 1.64
N ILE A 147 -9.37 6.57 1.78
CA ILE A 147 -10.49 6.32 0.86
C ILE A 147 -10.38 7.35 -0.27
N PRO A 148 -10.30 6.92 -1.54
CA PRO A 148 -10.17 7.87 -2.65
C PRO A 148 -11.36 8.81 -2.75
N ASN A 149 -11.10 10.10 -2.99
CA ASN A 149 -12.13 11.04 -3.41
C ASN A 149 -12.34 10.93 -4.93
N PHE A 150 -13.57 11.12 -5.40
CA PHE A 150 -13.85 11.17 -6.84
C PHE A 150 -13.46 12.53 -7.46
N SER A 151 -13.33 13.57 -6.65
CA SER A 151 -12.90 14.89 -7.10
C SER A 151 -11.39 15.05 -7.00
N ARG A 152 -10.76 15.40 -8.13
CA ARG A 152 -9.31 15.60 -8.21
C ARG A 152 -8.92 16.90 -7.47
N TYR A 153 -7.92 16.83 -6.61
CA TYR A 153 -7.28 18.01 -6.03
C TYR A 153 -6.62 18.86 -7.11
N LYS A 154 -6.95 20.14 -7.12
CA LYS A 154 -6.33 21.13 -8.02
C LYS A 154 -5.06 21.66 -7.36
N ASN A 155 -3.91 21.33 -7.93
CA ASN A 155 -2.63 21.81 -7.44
C ASN A 155 -2.56 23.35 -7.51
N PRO A 156 -2.31 24.05 -6.41
CA PRO A 156 -2.24 25.52 -6.39
C PRO A 156 -0.91 26.10 -6.89
N GLY A 157 -0.12 25.33 -7.64
CA GLY A 157 1.19 25.76 -8.16
C GLY A 157 2.39 25.12 -7.44
N ILE A 158 2.16 24.10 -6.60
CA ILE A 158 3.25 23.34 -5.97
C ILE A 158 4.00 22.57 -7.07
N GLU A 159 5.33 22.71 -7.14
CA GLU A 159 6.17 21.95 -8.06
C GLU A 159 5.97 20.45 -7.89
N GLN A 160 5.77 19.73 -8.99
CA GLN A 160 5.49 18.30 -8.99
C GLN A 160 6.54 17.52 -9.78
N PRO A 161 6.92 16.33 -9.31
CA PRO A 161 7.75 15.43 -10.11
C PRO A 161 6.99 14.99 -11.35
N LEU A 162 7.73 14.76 -12.44
CA LEU A 162 7.18 14.21 -13.67
C LEU A 162 6.80 12.72 -13.48
N PHE A 163 5.70 12.33 -14.10
CA PHE A 163 5.31 10.91 -14.15
C PHE A 163 6.40 10.08 -14.83
N ASN A 164 6.87 9.03 -14.15
CA ASN A 164 7.90 8.12 -14.68
C ASN A 164 7.53 6.66 -14.37
N LEU A 165 6.88 6.01 -15.34
CA LEU A 165 6.46 4.61 -15.21
C LEU A 165 7.65 3.66 -15.04
N GLN A 166 8.78 3.92 -15.73
CA GLN A 166 9.96 3.04 -15.63
C GLN A 166 10.56 3.09 -14.22
N ALA A 167 10.63 4.28 -13.61
CA ALA A 167 11.05 4.42 -12.23
C ALA A 167 10.06 3.72 -11.28
N GLY A 168 8.76 3.82 -11.53
CA GLY A 168 7.72 3.10 -10.81
C GLY A 168 7.91 1.58 -10.87
N LEU A 169 8.03 1.02 -12.06
CA LEU A 169 8.26 -0.43 -12.28
C LEU A 169 9.54 -0.93 -11.61
N ARG A 170 10.64 -0.16 -11.69
CA ARG A 170 11.88 -0.50 -10.98
C ARG A 170 11.68 -0.50 -9.47
N SER A 171 10.94 0.49 -8.96
CA SER A 171 10.63 0.58 -7.54
C SER A 171 9.76 -0.61 -7.08
N GLU A 172 8.77 -1.04 -7.85
CA GLU A 172 7.87 -2.13 -7.49
C GLU A 172 8.43 -3.54 -7.75
N ARG A 173 9.56 -3.68 -8.44
CA ARG A 173 10.11 -4.98 -8.85
C ARG A 173 10.14 -6.03 -7.73
N ARG A 174 10.60 -5.66 -6.53
CA ARG A 174 10.66 -6.60 -5.38
C ARG A 174 9.28 -6.98 -4.87
N THR A 175 8.35 -6.03 -4.85
CA THR A 175 6.95 -6.27 -4.46
C THR A 175 6.29 -7.21 -5.45
N SER A 176 6.41 -6.93 -6.76
CA SER A 176 5.84 -7.78 -7.82
C SER A 176 6.45 -9.19 -7.80
N GLN A 177 7.75 -9.34 -7.56
CA GLN A 177 8.39 -10.66 -7.39
C GLN A 177 7.80 -11.43 -6.20
N ALA A 178 7.61 -10.77 -5.05
CA ALA A 178 7.01 -11.40 -3.89
C ALA A 178 5.56 -11.82 -4.15
N ILE A 179 4.79 -10.97 -4.84
CA ILE A 179 3.41 -11.28 -5.23
C ILE A 179 3.36 -12.50 -6.16
N VAL A 180 4.16 -12.51 -7.20
CA VAL A 180 4.22 -13.63 -8.15
C VAL A 180 4.55 -14.92 -7.41
N LEU A 181 5.51 -14.91 -6.50
CA LEU A 181 5.85 -16.08 -5.68
C LEU A 181 4.65 -16.56 -4.85
N ILE A 182 3.96 -15.64 -4.16
CA ILE A 182 2.80 -15.98 -3.31
C ILE A 182 1.66 -16.55 -4.16
N VAL A 183 1.35 -15.92 -5.29
CA VAL A 183 0.32 -16.39 -6.22
C VAL A 183 0.64 -17.78 -6.75
N LEU A 184 1.90 -18.02 -7.15
CA LEU A 184 2.35 -19.34 -7.58
C LEU A 184 2.21 -20.39 -6.48
N LEU A 185 2.57 -20.06 -5.25
CA LEU A 185 2.41 -20.98 -4.11
C LEU A 185 0.93 -21.36 -3.89
N ILE A 186 0.01 -20.38 -3.98
CA ILE A 186 -1.44 -20.65 -3.87
C ILE A 186 -1.90 -21.57 -5.02
N ILE A 187 -1.49 -21.28 -6.26
CA ILE A 187 -1.86 -22.09 -7.42
C ILE A 187 -1.31 -23.51 -7.30
N ILE A 188 -0.04 -23.67 -6.97
CA ILE A 188 0.59 -24.99 -6.81
C ILE A 188 -0.14 -25.81 -5.74
N ARG A 189 -0.41 -25.20 -4.60
CA ARG A 189 -1.16 -25.90 -3.55
C ARG A 189 -2.58 -26.26 -3.96
N TYR A 190 -3.25 -25.41 -4.73
CA TYR A 190 -4.58 -25.69 -5.26
C TYR A 190 -4.57 -26.89 -6.23
N VAL A 191 -3.55 -26.98 -7.07
CA VAL A 191 -3.42 -28.12 -8.03
C VAL A 191 -3.04 -29.43 -7.34
N LEU A 192 -2.34 -29.35 -6.20
CA LEU A 192 -1.90 -30.53 -5.44
C LEU A 192 -2.91 -30.98 -4.37
N SER A 193 -3.97 -30.23 -4.11
CA SER A 193 -5.02 -30.54 -3.12
C SER A 193 -6.19 -31.25 -3.77
#